data_1aa783651c628057da51435544c54506
#
_entry.id   1aa783651c628057da51435544c54506
#
_cell.length_a   1.000
_cell.length_b   1.000
_cell.length_c   1.000
_cell.angle_alpha   90.00
_cell.angle_beta   90.00
_cell.angle_gamma   90.00
#
_symmetry.space_group_name_H-M   'P 1'
#
loop_
_entity.id
_entity.type
_entity.pdbx_description
1 polymer ?
#
loop_
_entity_poly.entity_id
_entity_poly.type
_entity_poly.pdbx_seq_one_letter_code
_entity_poly.pdbx_strand_id
1 'polypeptide(L)'
;MKMKLAAVGALALCTLTAQAADVRMYGIIDTGIIVERNHMGTKDASTYAREEFGINLGPRVGLIADENLGDDLKFHMVFENLFESDNGAMRFNRLFGGESSAALIGSFGEVVLGRMGALTSPFGHWGVFGMQATPFGFGWGRAGGVHWMVGGDRLDNTVSWASPKMGDVTVYAQYSFQTGSNPIAGVEEVHTADNNRRASMAVKYQTPRVTVVGTVDQIFHPSPSTKTSWAGEKDTQIASLTTNFLVTDDVRLYVMGQVFKNYYTVPGTPVYSPKGLIGAANLAADNQDGISGRGFDGYVLGVSAKIKAWGGDLLLTAAYDDFDYKGNVKAGQETNLKRYMCGVAYEYPVSKHTHLYASANVTHGKGLFDSKNFSGSDDPNSEQVMFGLTHFF
;
A
#
# COMPACT_ATOMS: atom_id res chain seq x y z
N MET A 1 -9.07 -24.74 -53.96
CA MET A 1 -10.38 -24.07 -53.70
C MET A 1 -10.21 -23.19 -52.47
N LYS A 2 -10.02 -21.87 -52.67
CA LYS A 2 -9.72 -20.93 -51.56
C LYS A 2 -11.06 -20.38 -51.08
N MET A 3 -11.47 -20.71 -49.85
CA MET A 3 -12.59 -20.04 -49.21
C MET A 3 -12.08 -18.76 -48.51
N LYS A 4 -12.50 -17.60 -49.00
CA LYS A 4 -12.36 -16.33 -48.37
C LYS A 4 -13.46 -16.19 -47.34
N LEU A 5 -13.10 -16.15 -46.02
CA LEU A 5 -14.04 -15.72 -44.99
C LEU A 5 -14.06 -14.18 -45.02
N ALA A 6 -15.16 -13.65 -45.46
CA ALA A 6 -15.47 -12.22 -45.33
C ALA A 6 -16.08 -11.98 -43.94
N ALA A 7 -15.34 -11.37 -43.04
CA ALA A 7 -15.89 -10.85 -41.78
C ALA A 7 -16.61 -9.54 -42.11
N VAL A 8 -17.92 -9.58 -42.20
CA VAL A 8 -18.76 -8.38 -42.23
C VAL A 8 -18.98 -7.94 -40.79
N GLY A 9 -18.19 -6.97 -40.36
CA GLY A 9 -18.45 -6.23 -39.13
C GLY A 9 -19.65 -5.30 -39.35
N ALA A 10 -20.81 -5.69 -38.87
CA ALA A 10 -21.94 -4.77 -38.75
C ALA A 10 -21.66 -3.81 -37.58
N LEU A 11 -21.11 -2.63 -37.86
CA LEU A 11 -21.22 -1.48 -36.97
C LEU A 11 -22.69 -1.07 -36.95
N ALA A 12 -23.44 -1.55 -35.99
CA ALA A 12 -24.71 -0.95 -35.63
C ALA A 12 -24.39 0.39 -34.98
N LEU A 13 -24.43 1.46 -35.73
CA LEU A 13 -24.55 2.82 -35.22
C LEU A 13 -25.90 2.95 -34.49
N CYS A 14 -25.96 2.48 -33.26
CA CYS A 14 -26.98 2.97 -32.34
C CYS A 14 -26.69 4.44 -32.13
N THR A 15 -27.56 5.31 -32.62
CA THR A 15 -27.62 6.70 -32.19
C THR A 15 -28.22 6.71 -30.77
N LEU A 16 -27.42 6.24 -29.82
CA LEU A 16 -27.61 6.57 -28.44
C LEU A 16 -27.33 8.07 -28.34
N THR A 17 -28.28 8.83 -27.81
CA THR A 17 -28.00 10.16 -27.32
C THR A 17 -26.92 9.99 -26.27
N ALA A 18 -25.67 10.06 -26.70
CA ALA A 18 -24.53 9.99 -25.80
C ALA A 18 -24.64 11.15 -24.83
N GLN A 19 -25.04 10.86 -23.62
CA GLN A 19 -24.92 11.81 -22.54
C GLN A 19 -23.42 11.98 -22.37
N ALA A 20 -22.90 13.19 -22.52
CA ALA A 20 -21.47 13.43 -22.44
C ALA A 20 -20.94 12.87 -21.11
N ALA A 21 -19.83 12.13 -21.16
CA ALA A 21 -19.17 11.65 -19.96
C ALA A 21 -18.88 12.84 -19.04
N ASP A 22 -19.19 12.72 -17.76
CA ASP A 22 -18.79 13.68 -16.73
C ASP A 22 -17.31 13.47 -16.43
N VAL A 23 -16.46 14.38 -16.90
CA VAL A 23 -15.01 14.33 -16.69
C VAL A 23 -14.61 15.38 -15.66
N ARG A 24 -14.02 14.93 -14.57
CA ARG A 24 -13.59 15.78 -13.46
C ARG A 24 -12.09 15.63 -13.24
N MET A 25 -11.42 16.74 -12.98
CA MET A 25 -10.06 16.77 -12.47
C MET A 25 -10.08 16.92 -10.96
N TYR A 26 -9.17 16.27 -10.27
CA TYR A 26 -8.95 16.43 -8.84
C TYR A 26 -7.45 16.40 -8.54
N GLY A 27 -7.09 16.88 -7.37
CA GLY A 27 -5.70 16.76 -6.92
C GLY A 27 -5.52 17.03 -5.44
N ILE A 28 -4.33 16.68 -5.00
CA ILE A 28 -3.83 16.90 -3.64
C ILE A 28 -2.42 17.43 -3.74
N ILE A 29 -2.15 18.53 -3.05
CA ILE A 29 -0.80 18.97 -2.73
C ILE A 29 -0.61 18.77 -1.24
N ASP A 30 0.45 18.06 -0.89
CA ASP A 30 0.87 17.85 0.51
C ASP A 30 2.37 18.08 0.58
N THR A 31 2.76 19.03 1.41
CA THR A 31 4.15 19.44 1.56
C THR A 31 4.40 19.93 2.97
N GLY A 32 5.61 19.75 3.45
CA GLY A 32 5.97 20.14 4.80
C GLY A 32 7.46 20.05 5.08
N ILE A 33 7.80 20.20 6.33
CA ILE A 33 9.16 20.05 6.83
C ILE A 33 9.22 18.81 7.73
N ILE A 34 10.21 17.98 7.50
CA ILE A 34 10.57 16.87 8.37
C ILE A 34 11.91 17.11 9.02
N VAL A 35 11.97 16.90 10.31
CA VAL A 35 13.23 16.74 11.06
C VAL A 35 13.30 15.29 11.50
N GLU A 36 14.31 14.58 11.04
CA GLU A 36 14.50 13.17 11.32
C GLU A 36 15.86 12.91 11.92
N ARG A 37 15.89 12.16 13.01
CA ARG A 37 17.08 11.61 13.62
C ARG A 37 17.09 10.11 13.48
N ASN A 38 18.11 9.59 12.81
CA ASN A 38 18.28 8.18 12.56
C ASN A 38 19.54 7.63 13.23
N HIS A 39 19.36 6.56 13.96
CA HIS A 39 20.40 5.65 14.42
C HIS A 39 20.35 4.38 13.57
N MET A 40 21.20 4.31 12.55
CA MET A 40 21.14 3.27 11.53
C MET A 40 22.31 2.33 11.61
N GLY A 41 22.59 1.84 12.80
CA GLY A 41 23.66 0.89 12.86
C GLY A 41 25.07 1.50 12.80
N THR A 42 25.21 2.78 12.97
CA THR A 42 26.49 3.48 13.20
C THR A 42 26.47 4.11 14.57
N LYS A 43 27.64 4.27 15.20
CA LYS A 43 27.75 4.89 16.54
C LYS A 43 27.22 6.34 16.57
N ASP A 44 27.08 6.96 15.41
CA ASP A 44 26.67 8.35 15.29
C ASP A 44 25.26 8.44 14.74
N ALA A 45 24.38 9.11 15.48
CA ALA A 45 23.07 9.50 14.99
C ALA A 45 23.22 10.58 13.93
N SER A 46 22.60 10.39 12.77
CA SER A 46 22.47 11.46 11.79
C SER A 46 21.15 12.20 11.99
N THR A 47 21.22 13.53 12.05
CA THR A 47 20.04 14.39 12.08
C THR A 47 20.00 15.23 10.82
N TYR A 48 18.87 15.26 10.15
CA TYR A 48 18.65 16.11 9.00
C TYR A 48 17.25 16.73 9.01
N ALA A 49 17.15 17.89 8.40
CA ALA A 49 15.91 18.60 8.17
C ALA A 49 15.79 18.88 6.68
N ARG A 50 14.61 18.65 6.11
CA ARG A 50 14.33 18.93 4.70
C ARG A 50 12.87 19.24 4.48
N GLU A 51 12.56 19.87 3.36
CA GLU A 51 11.21 19.80 2.80
C GLU A 51 10.92 18.35 2.41
N GLU A 52 9.69 17.92 2.65
CA GLU A 52 9.22 16.56 2.34
C GLU A 52 7.84 16.64 1.75
N PHE A 53 7.63 15.92 0.65
CA PHE A 53 6.32 15.78 0.03
C PHE A 53 5.53 14.63 0.67
N GLY A 54 4.20 14.77 0.69
CA GLY A 54 3.33 13.66 1.04
C GLY A 54 3.46 13.16 2.47
N ILE A 55 3.73 14.05 3.41
CA ILE A 55 3.83 13.70 4.85
C ILE A 55 2.51 13.12 5.34
N ASN A 56 1.37 13.73 5.02
CA ASN A 56 0.05 13.21 5.35
C ASN A 56 -0.50 12.39 4.17
N LEU A 57 -0.57 12.98 2.96
CA LEU A 57 -1.12 12.35 1.77
C LEU A 57 -0.18 12.53 0.57
N GLY A 58 0.06 11.46 -0.18
CA GLY A 58 0.87 11.56 -1.39
C GLY A 58 0.30 12.56 -2.39
N PRO A 59 1.08 13.59 -2.82
CA PRO A 59 0.65 14.56 -3.83
C PRO A 59 0.25 13.87 -5.12
N ARG A 60 -0.85 14.33 -5.73
CA ARG A 60 -1.43 13.70 -6.92
C ARG A 60 -2.27 14.67 -7.73
N VAL A 61 -2.39 14.34 -8.99
CA VAL A 61 -3.40 14.89 -9.89
C VAL A 61 -4.07 13.73 -10.62
N GLY A 62 -5.39 13.78 -10.75
CA GLY A 62 -6.13 12.71 -11.38
C GLY A 62 -7.29 13.22 -12.22
N LEU A 63 -7.74 12.34 -13.10
CA LEU A 63 -8.94 12.49 -13.90
C LEU A 63 -9.89 11.35 -13.56
N ILE A 64 -11.15 11.68 -13.37
CA ILE A 64 -12.25 10.72 -13.22
C ILE A 64 -13.21 10.97 -14.36
N ALA A 65 -13.65 9.93 -15.04
CA ALA A 65 -14.73 10.00 -16.01
C ALA A 65 -15.84 9.02 -15.62
N ASP A 66 -17.07 9.53 -15.66
CA ASP A 66 -18.28 8.78 -15.38
C ASP A 66 -19.20 8.86 -16.60
N GLU A 67 -19.75 7.73 -17.04
CA GLU A 67 -20.72 7.65 -18.12
C GLU A 67 -21.85 6.70 -17.75
N ASN A 68 -23.09 7.14 -17.92
CA ASN A 68 -24.26 6.30 -17.76
C ASN A 68 -24.53 5.60 -19.09
N LEU A 69 -24.42 4.26 -19.11
CA LEU A 69 -24.62 3.44 -20.32
C LEU A 69 -26.08 2.99 -20.50
N GLY A 70 -27.00 3.37 -19.60
CA GLY A 70 -28.39 2.91 -19.59
C GLY A 70 -28.57 1.61 -18.77
N ASP A 71 -29.84 1.23 -18.54
CA ASP A 71 -30.22 -0.03 -17.87
C ASP A 71 -29.46 -0.31 -16.55
N ASP A 72 -29.28 0.73 -15.71
CA ASP A 72 -28.51 0.69 -14.46
C ASP A 72 -27.02 0.35 -14.63
N LEU A 73 -26.50 0.40 -15.85
CA LEU A 73 -25.10 0.20 -16.15
C LEU A 73 -24.34 1.51 -16.22
N LYS A 74 -23.24 1.62 -15.49
CA LYS A 74 -22.35 2.79 -15.46
C LYS A 74 -20.92 2.37 -15.80
N PHE A 75 -20.25 3.17 -16.63
CA PHE A 75 -18.82 3.13 -16.82
C PHE A 75 -18.16 4.16 -15.91
N HIS A 76 -17.03 3.77 -15.30
CA HIS A 76 -16.22 4.63 -14.45
C HIS A 76 -14.74 4.43 -14.79
N MET A 77 -13.97 5.51 -14.84
CA MET A 77 -12.56 5.48 -15.16
C MET A 77 -11.78 6.41 -14.24
N VAL A 78 -10.58 5.98 -13.80
CA VAL A 78 -9.65 6.78 -13.01
C VAL A 78 -8.28 6.74 -13.63
N PHE A 79 -7.67 7.91 -13.82
CA PHE A 79 -6.26 8.09 -14.09
C PHE A 79 -5.63 8.99 -13.03
N GLU A 80 -4.68 8.47 -12.25
CA GLU A 80 -4.02 9.19 -11.16
C GLU A 80 -2.51 9.18 -11.33
N ASN A 81 -1.92 10.37 -11.49
CA ASN A 81 -0.49 10.61 -11.42
C ASN A 81 -0.08 10.97 -9.99
N LEU A 82 0.99 10.39 -9.50
CA LEU A 82 1.63 10.77 -8.24
C LEU A 82 2.92 11.53 -8.54
N PHE A 83 3.15 12.63 -7.84
CA PHE A 83 4.33 13.46 -8.01
C PHE A 83 4.96 13.84 -6.67
N GLU A 84 6.14 14.38 -6.69
CA GLU A 84 6.86 14.91 -5.54
C GLU A 84 6.73 16.42 -5.55
N SER A 85 6.06 17.01 -4.56
CA SER A 85 5.75 18.43 -4.55
C SER A 85 6.96 19.32 -4.24
N ASP A 86 8.01 18.76 -3.66
CA ASP A 86 9.26 19.44 -3.34
C ASP A 86 10.18 19.67 -4.55
N ASN A 87 10.11 18.80 -5.55
CA ASN A 87 11.02 18.82 -6.72
C ASN A 87 10.31 18.68 -8.07
N GLY A 88 9.01 18.35 -8.08
CA GLY A 88 8.20 18.17 -9.30
C GLY A 88 8.41 16.84 -10.02
N ALA A 89 9.15 15.89 -9.46
CA ALA A 89 9.39 14.60 -10.08
C ALA A 89 8.12 13.72 -10.07
N MET A 90 8.00 12.88 -11.09
CA MET A 90 6.94 11.88 -11.18
C MET A 90 7.31 10.65 -10.33
N ARG A 91 6.43 10.24 -9.42
CA ARG A 91 6.67 9.07 -8.57
C ARG A 91 6.56 7.76 -9.37
N PHE A 92 7.35 6.78 -8.94
CA PHE A 92 7.41 5.45 -9.55
C PHE A 92 7.84 5.43 -11.02
N ASN A 93 8.30 6.56 -11.55
CA ASN A 93 8.63 6.72 -12.97
C ASN A 93 7.48 6.31 -13.91
N ARG A 94 6.23 6.63 -13.52
CA ARG A 94 5.00 6.26 -14.22
C ARG A 94 4.02 7.43 -14.27
N LEU A 95 3.49 7.72 -15.47
CA LEU A 95 2.50 8.78 -15.65
C LEU A 95 1.23 8.56 -14.81
N PHE A 96 0.72 7.33 -14.75
CA PHE A 96 -0.44 6.97 -13.94
C PHE A 96 -0.06 5.92 -12.88
N GLY A 97 0.95 6.27 -12.07
CA GLY A 97 1.47 5.38 -11.04
C GLY A 97 0.55 5.19 -9.83
N GLY A 98 -0.38 6.09 -9.62
CA GLY A 98 -1.41 6.01 -8.59
C GLY A 98 -2.48 4.98 -8.92
N GLU A 99 -3.28 5.28 -9.93
CA GLU A 99 -4.32 4.42 -10.46
C GLU A 99 -4.42 4.59 -11.99
N SER A 100 -4.75 3.51 -12.68
CA SER A 100 -5.09 3.51 -14.10
C SER A 100 -6.10 2.39 -14.29
N SER A 101 -7.39 2.72 -14.13
CA SER A 101 -8.45 1.73 -14.06
C SER A 101 -9.68 2.12 -14.85
N ALA A 102 -10.42 1.09 -15.29
CA ALA A 102 -11.73 1.22 -15.89
C ALA A 102 -12.68 0.23 -15.22
N ALA A 103 -13.87 0.66 -14.88
CA ALA A 103 -14.86 -0.12 -14.18
C ALA A 103 -16.22 -0.14 -14.91
N LEU A 104 -16.92 -1.26 -14.79
CA LEU A 104 -18.34 -1.40 -15.06
C LEU A 104 -19.08 -1.64 -13.75
N ILE A 105 -20.12 -0.84 -13.51
CA ILE A 105 -20.93 -0.85 -12.30
C ILE A 105 -22.37 -1.17 -12.70
N GLY A 106 -22.98 -2.13 -12.02
CA GLY A 106 -24.37 -2.52 -12.31
C GLY A 106 -24.98 -3.35 -11.18
N SER A 107 -26.07 -4.03 -11.47
CA SER A 107 -26.75 -4.92 -10.49
C SER A 107 -25.86 -6.08 -10.01
N PHE A 108 -24.81 -6.43 -10.76
CA PHE A 108 -23.79 -7.42 -10.41
C PHE A 108 -22.72 -6.90 -9.46
N GLY A 109 -22.76 -5.63 -9.08
CA GLY A 109 -21.73 -4.92 -8.34
C GLY A 109 -20.81 -4.13 -9.27
N GLU A 110 -19.51 -4.15 -8.98
CA GLU A 110 -18.51 -3.40 -9.72
C GLU A 110 -17.37 -4.30 -10.16
N VAL A 111 -17.06 -4.30 -11.45
CA VAL A 111 -15.89 -4.97 -12.03
C VAL A 111 -14.89 -3.95 -12.49
N VAL A 112 -13.65 -4.01 -12.01
CA VAL A 112 -12.57 -3.06 -12.31
C VAL A 112 -11.42 -3.78 -12.98
N LEU A 113 -10.90 -3.18 -14.04
CA LEU A 113 -9.71 -3.63 -14.78
C LEU A 113 -8.63 -2.58 -14.72
N GLY A 114 -7.36 -2.98 -14.59
CA GLY A 114 -6.23 -2.09 -14.72
C GLY A 114 -5.28 -2.11 -13.51
N ARG A 115 -4.67 -0.96 -13.24
CA ARG A 115 -3.79 -0.76 -12.09
C ARG A 115 -4.53 -0.10 -10.94
N MET A 116 -4.52 -0.73 -9.78
CA MET A 116 -5.15 -0.21 -8.57
C MET A 116 -4.48 -0.74 -7.29
N GLY A 117 -4.88 -0.24 -6.14
CA GLY A 117 -4.43 -0.76 -4.85
C GLY A 117 -4.87 -2.19 -4.60
N ALA A 118 -4.03 -2.99 -3.93
CA ALA A 118 -4.41 -4.27 -3.37
C ALA A 118 -5.54 -4.11 -2.35
N LEU A 119 -6.32 -5.15 -2.07
CA LEU A 119 -7.40 -5.09 -1.07
C LEU A 119 -6.90 -4.74 0.34
N THR A 120 -5.65 -5.06 0.66
CA THR A 120 -4.96 -4.67 1.90
C THR A 120 -4.46 -3.23 1.89
N SER A 121 -4.37 -2.59 0.71
CA SER A 121 -3.87 -1.22 0.55
C SER A 121 -4.91 -0.17 0.96
N PRO A 122 -4.53 1.01 1.47
CA PRO A 122 -5.39 2.18 1.55
C PRO A 122 -5.45 2.93 0.22
N PHE A 123 -4.62 2.53 -0.76
CA PHE A 123 -4.60 3.16 -2.07
C PHE A 123 -5.68 2.59 -2.98
N GLY A 124 -6.07 3.42 -3.97
CA GLY A 124 -6.95 3.01 -5.05
C GLY A 124 -8.41 2.94 -4.67
N HIS A 125 -9.14 2.35 -5.56
CA HIS A 125 -10.56 2.48 -5.80
C HIS A 125 -11.46 2.27 -4.58
N TRP A 126 -11.17 1.29 -3.74
CA TRP A 126 -12.10 0.91 -2.64
C TRP A 126 -11.57 1.18 -1.23
N GLY A 127 -10.26 1.31 -1.03
CA GLY A 127 -9.68 1.52 0.29
C GLY A 127 -10.20 0.51 1.32
N VAL A 128 -10.11 -0.80 1.00
CA VAL A 128 -10.83 -1.83 1.75
C VAL A 128 -10.25 -2.03 3.15
N PHE A 129 -8.99 -2.40 3.27
CA PHE A 129 -8.37 -2.74 4.55
C PHE A 129 -7.59 -1.57 5.16
N GLY A 130 -6.58 -1.06 4.46
CA GLY A 130 -5.60 -0.15 5.03
C GLY A 130 -6.20 1.16 5.58
N MET A 131 -7.22 1.71 4.91
CA MET A 131 -7.96 2.89 5.39
C MET A 131 -8.81 2.61 6.63
N GLN A 132 -9.10 1.35 6.91
CA GLN A 132 -9.90 0.93 8.07
C GLN A 132 -9.01 0.50 9.24
N ALA A 133 -7.71 0.29 8.99
CA ALA A 133 -6.78 -0.25 9.97
C ALA A 133 -6.18 0.82 10.90
N THR A 134 -6.02 2.03 10.40
CA THR A 134 -5.42 3.15 11.14
C THR A 134 -5.84 4.49 10.56
N PRO A 135 -6.04 5.54 11.37
CA PRO A 135 -6.30 6.89 10.88
C PRO A 135 -5.07 7.55 10.25
N PHE A 136 -3.89 6.95 10.41
CA PHE A 136 -2.65 7.43 9.80
C PHE A 136 -2.53 7.04 8.31
N GLY A 137 -3.36 6.12 7.82
CA GLY A 137 -3.28 5.66 6.45
C GLY A 137 -1.86 5.19 6.09
N PHE A 138 -1.27 5.77 5.05
CA PHE A 138 0.14 5.53 4.65
C PHE A 138 1.02 6.80 4.73
N GLY A 139 0.47 7.90 5.22
CA GLY A 139 1.22 9.11 5.51
C GLY A 139 1.86 9.12 6.89
N TRP A 140 2.30 10.28 7.34
CA TRP A 140 2.83 10.56 8.67
C TRP A 140 4.18 9.91 8.96
N GLY A 141 5.05 9.87 7.95
CA GLY A 141 6.38 9.30 8.09
C GLY A 141 6.32 7.85 8.56
N ARG A 142 7.13 7.49 9.53
CA ARG A 142 7.22 6.12 10.06
C ARG A 142 5.95 5.63 10.78
N ALA A 143 5.05 6.52 11.15
CA ALA A 143 3.77 6.15 11.75
C ALA A 143 2.75 5.62 10.73
N GLY A 144 2.97 5.88 9.45
CA GLY A 144 2.10 5.39 8.37
C GLY A 144 2.14 3.88 8.20
N GLY A 145 0.99 3.32 7.86
CA GLY A 145 0.83 1.87 7.70
C GLY A 145 1.79 1.23 6.68
N VAL A 146 2.25 1.96 5.66
CA VAL A 146 3.25 1.48 4.70
C VAL A 146 4.56 1.05 5.37
N HIS A 147 4.84 1.54 6.55
CA HIS A 147 6.07 1.25 7.28
C HIS A 147 5.96 0.04 8.21
N TRP A 148 4.75 -0.46 8.48
CA TRP A 148 4.55 -1.57 9.41
C TRP A 148 3.49 -2.59 8.99
N MET A 149 2.55 -2.27 8.08
CA MET A 149 1.61 -3.24 7.52
C MET A 149 2.21 -3.98 6.32
N VAL A 150 1.84 -5.24 6.13
CA VAL A 150 2.22 -6.06 4.98
C VAL A 150 1.15 -6.04 3.89
N GLY A 151 1.58 -6.20 2.63
CA GLY A 151 0.66 -6.35 1.50
C GLY A 151 -0.01 -5.07 1.00
N GLY A 152 0.46 -3.90 1.41
CA GLY A 152 -0.13 -2.60 1.07
C GLY A 152 0.29 -2.04 -0.30
N ASP A 153 0.44 -2.85 -1.32
CA ASP A 153 0.94 -2.46 -2.64
C ASP A 153 -0.14 -1.91 -3.58
N ARG A 154 0.30 -1.31 -4.69
CA ARG A 154 -0.49 -1.15 -5.91
C ARG A 154 -0.14 -2.27 -6.88
N LEU A 155 -1.16 -2.85 -7.50
CA LEU A 155 -1.02 -4.00 -8.39
C LEU A 155 -1.31 -3.59 -9.83
N ASP A 156 -0.48 -4.06 -10.75
CA ASP A 156 -0.72 -3.97 -12.19
C ASP A 156 -1.60 -5.14 -12.66
N ASN A 157 -2.15 -5.02 -13.86
CA ASN A 157 -2.85 -6.10 -14.56
C ASN A 157 -3.91 -6.79 -13.69
N THR A 158 -4.75 -5.99 -13.01
CA THR A 158 -5.78 -6.54 -12.13
C THR A 158 -7.12 -6.73 -12.83
N VAL A 159 -7.80 -7.80 -12.42
CA VAL A 159 -9.25 -7.97 -12.53
C VAL A 159 -9.78 -8.02 -11.10
N SER A 160 -10.69 -7.12 -10.79
CA SER A 160 -11.19 -6.95 -9.43
C SER A 160 -12.72 -6.84 -9.44
N TRP A 161 -13.33 -7.33 -8.38
CA TRP A 161 -14.79 -7.28 -8.24
C TRP A 161 -15.18 -6.92 -6.80
N ALA A 162 -16.18 -6.03 -6.69
CA ALA A 162 -16.90 -5.76 -5.46
C ALA A 162 -18.37 -6.15 -5.63
N SER A 163 -18.91 -6.92 -4.69
CA SER A 163 -20.33 -7.28 -4.71
C SER A 163 -21.23 -6.06 -4.54
N PRO A 164 -22.49 -6.13 -4.97
CA PRO A 164 -23.50 -5.23 -4.46
C PRO A 164 -23.53 -5.29 -2.92
N LYS A 165 -23.97 -4.20 -2.29
CA LYS A 165 -24.21 -4.23 -0.84
C LYS A 165 -25.29 -5.25 -0.47
N MET A 166 -24.94 -6.16 0.42
CA MET A 166 -25.85 -7.16 1.00
C MET A 166 -26.12 -6.75 2.46
N GLY A 167 -27.03 -5.79 2.65
CA GLY A 167 -27.19 -5.09 3.92
C GLY A 167 -25.94 -4.24 4.24
N ASP A 168 -25.25 -4.56 5.34
CA ASP A 168 -24.01 -3.90 5.75
C ASP A 168 -22.74 -4.62 5.27
N VAL A 169 -22.87 -5.67 4.45
CA VAL A 169 -21.75 -6.50 3.99
C VAL A 169 -21.45 -6.23 2.52
N THR A 170 -20.15 -6.14 2.19
CA THR A 170 -19.61 -6.14 0.83
C THR A 170 -18.49 -7.17 0.75
N VAL A 171 -18.47 -7.96 -0.31
CA VAL A 171 -17.42 -8.94 -0.61
C VAL A 171 -16.59 -8.45 -1.78
N TYR A 172 -15.28 -8.68 -1.72
CA TYR A 172 -14.34 -8.27 -2.75
C TYR A 172 -13.50 -9.45 -3.18
N ALA A 173 -13.16 -9.50 -4.47
CA ALA A 173 -12.21 -10.42 -5.04
C ALA A 173 -11.28 -9.66 -6.00
N GLN A 174 -10.01 -9.98 -6.00
CA GLN A 174 -9.01 -9.33 -6.86
C GLN A 174 -7.98 -10.36 -7.31
N TYR A 175 -7.64 -10.32 -8.58
CA TYR A 175 -6.53 -11.09 -9.13
C TYR A 175 -5.64 -10.18 -9.97
N SER A 176 -4.33 -10.26 -9.76
CA SER A 176 -3.32 -9.61 -10.58
C SER A 176 -2.54 -10.68 -11.34
N PHE A 177 -2.54 -10.60 -12.66
CA PHE A 177 -1.80 -11.50 -13.54
C PHE A 177 -0.28 -11.24 -13.47
N GLN A 178 0.10 -10.01 -13.08
CA GLN A 178 1.48 -9.58 -12.88
C GLN A 178 1.47 -8.36 -11.95
N THR A 179 1.99 -8.51 -10.74
CA THR A 179 1.87 -7.50 -9.67
C THR A 179 2.66 -6.21 -9.91
N GLY A 180 3.69 -6.26 -10.72
CA GLY A 180 4.49 -5.11 -11.10
C GLY A 180 4.89 -5.18 -12.56
N SER A 181 5.03 -4.02 -13.22
CA SER A 181 5.56 -3.97 -14.58
C SER A 181 7.01 -4.41 -14.57
N ASN A 182 7.39 -5.17 -15.58
CA ASN A 182 8.79 -5.46 -15.86
C ASN A 182 9.55 -4.13 -16.00
N PRO A 183 10.71 -3.96 -15.34
CA PRO A 183 11.54 -2.76 -15.49
C PRO A 183 12.07 -2.54 -16.92
N ILE A 184 11.98 -3.53 -17.78
CA ILE A 184 12.26 -3.36 -19.22
C ILE A 184 10.97 -2.83 -19.86
N ALA A 185 10.96 -1.54 -20.14
CA ALA A 185 9.80 -0.87 -20.73
C ALA A 185 9.28 -1.62 -21.97
N GLY A 186 8.01 -1.97 -21.97
CA GLY A 186 7.31 -2.57 -23.10
C GLY A 186 7.39 -4.11 -23.19
N VAL A 187 7.99 -4.80 -22.24
CA VAL A 187 7.96 -6.26 -22.18
C VAL A 187 7.11 -6.70 -20.99
N GLU A 188 5.92 -7.16 -21.26
CA GLU A 188 5.13 -7.94 -20.31
C GLU A 188 5.55 -9.41 -20.41
N GLU A 189 5.68 -10.08 -19.28
CA GLU A 189 5.96 -11.51 -19.26
C GLU A 189 4.79 -12.28 -19.89
N VAL A 190 5.14 -13.13 -20.85
CA VAL A 190 4.13 -13.85 -21.65
C VAL A 190 3.62 -15.10 -20.94
N HIS A 191 4.41 -15.68 -20.03
CA HIS A 191 4.08 -16.93 -19.36
C HIS A 191 3.62 -16.66 -17.92
N THR A 192 2.41 -17.09 -17.60
CA THR A 192 1.82 -16.94 -16.26
C THR A 192 2.72 -17.48 -15.15
N ALA A 193 3.48 -18.54 -15.40
CA ALA A 193 4.39 -19.14 -14.43
C ALA A 193 5.63 -18.28 -14.11
N ASP A 194 5.92 -17.31 -14.97
CA ASP A 194 7.11 -16.46 -14.86
C ASP A 194 6.84 -15.12 -14.16
N ASN A 195 5.57 -14.89 -13.78
CA ASN A 195 5.13 -13.64 -13.16
C ASN A 195 4.86 -13.80 -11.66
N ASN A 196 5.17 -12.75 -10.90
CA ASN A 196 4.57 -12.55 -9.58
C ASN A 196 3.09 -12.22 -9.76
N ARG A 197 2.20 -13.07 -9.26
CA ARG A 197 0.75 -12.95 -9.35
C ARG A 197 0.17 -12.86 -7.95
N ARG A 198 -1.00 -12.26 -7.82
CA ARG A 198 -1.66 -12.18 -6.51
C ARG A 198 -3.15 -12.45 -6.65
N ALA A 199 -3.68 -13.31 -5.79
CA ALA A 199 -5.10 -13.51 -5.57
C ALA A 199 -5.47 -13.00 -4.18
N SER A 200 -6.54 -12.23 -4.08
CA SER A 200 -7.01 -11.65 -2.82
C SER A 200 -8.52 -11.74 -2.72
N MET A 201 -9.00 -11.95 -1.49
CA MET A 201 -10.41 -11.83 -1.14
C MET A 201 -10.56 -11.00 0.12
N ALA A 202 -11.66 -10.25 0.21
CA ALA A 202 -11.99 -9.49 1.41
C ALA A 202 -13.49 -9.52 1.69
N VAL A 203 -13.82 -9.40 2.96
CA VAL A 203 -15.19 -9.16 3.44
C VAL A 203 -15.15 -7.92 4.32
N LYS A 204 -16.03 -6.98 4.03
CA LYS A 204 -16.20 -5.74 4.80
C LYS A 204 -17.63 -5.68 5.34
N TYR A 205 -17.75 -5.61 6.65
CA TYR A 205 -18.97 -5.24 7.37
C TYR A 205 -18.85 -3.79 7.80
N GLN A 206 -19.81 -2.95 7.44
CA GLN A 206 -19.73 -1.51 7.71
C GLN A 206 -21.07 -0.91 8.08
N THR A 207 -21.17 -0.45 9.32
CA THR A 207 -22.23 0.40 9.83
C THR A 207 -21.70 1.82 10.12
N PRO A 208 -22.53 2.79 10.47
CA PRO A 208 -22.05 4.12 10.88
C PRO A 208 -21.10 4.08 12.12
N ARG A 209 -21.25 3.11 13.00
CA ARG A 209 -20.48 3.02 14.24
C ARG A 209 -19.34 2.02 14.22
N VAL A 210 -19.42 0.98 13.40
CA VAL A 210 -18.45 -0.12 13.40
C VAL A 210 -18.11 -0.50 11.96
N THR A 211 -16.83 -0.69 11.70
CA THR A 211 -16.33 -1.32 10.46
C THR A 211 -15.44 -2.50 10.85
N VAL A 212 -15.70 -3.65 10.24
CA VAL A 212 -14.84 -4.84 10.35
C VAL A 212 -14.43 -5.26 8.96
N VAL A 213 -13.14 -5.52 8.74
CA VAL A 213 -12.62 -6.01 7.46
C VAL A 213 -11.68 -7.18 7.69
N GLY A 214 -11.95 -8.29 7.03
CA GLY A 214 -11.04 -9.42 6.91
C GLY A 214 -10.52 -9.55 5.47
N THR A 215 -9.23 -9.82 5.30
CA THR A 215 -8.62 -10.12 3.98
C THR A 215 -7.77 -11.36 4.04
N VAL A 216 -7.71 -12.07 2.91
CA VAL A 216 -6.74 -13.15 2.67
C VAL A 216 -6.09 -12.93 1.32
N ASP A 217 -4.77 -13.12 1.27
CA ASP A 217 -3.97 -12.91 0.07
C ASP A 217 -3.03 -14.10 -0.15
N GLN A 218 -2.90 -14.49 -1.41
CA GLN A 218 -1.93 -15.45 -1.90
C GLN A 218 -1.09 -14.77 -2.98
N ILE A 219 0.23 -14.64 -2.77
CA ILE A 219 1.17 -14.16 -3.77
C ILE A 219 1.90 -15.38 -4.33
N PHE A 220 1.76 -15.61 -5.63
CA PHE A 220 2.43 -16.67 -6.36
C PHE A 220 3.74 -16.13 -6.92
N HIS A 221 4.85 -16.73 -6.55
CA HIS A 221 6.16 -16.37 -7.07
C HIS A 221 6.50 -17.09 -8.37
N PRO A 222 7.43 -16.57 -9.20
CA PRO A 222 7.80 -17.20 -10.46
C PRO A 222 8.35 -18.62 -10.30
N SER A 223 8.21 -19.40 -11.37
CA SER A 223 8.78 -20.76 -11.44
C SER A 223 10.31 -20.73 -11.27
N PRO A 224 10.93 -21.78 -10.69
CA PRO A 224 12.39 -21.93 -10.59
C PRO A 224 13.15 -21.87 -11.92
N SER A 225 12.46 -22.14 -13.03
CA SER A 225 13.02 -22.01 -14.38
C SER A 225 13.26 -20.58 -14.82
N THR A 226 12.64 -19.61 -14.17
CA THR A 226 12.71 -18.19 -14.51
C THR A 226 13.97 -17.57 -13.89
N LYS A 227 14.72 -16.82 -14.65
CA LYS A 227 15.92 -16.11 -14.17
C LYS A 227 15.57 -14.79 -13.45
N THR A 228 14.62 -14.81 -12.55
CA THR A 228 14.27 -13.65 -11.72
C THR A 228 14.76 -13.86 -10.29
N SER A 229 14.94 -12.78 -9.54
CA SER A 229 15.38 -12.83 -8.15
C SER A 229 14.43 -13.59 -7.20
N TRP A 230 13.21 -13.88 -7.65
CA TRP A 230 12.17 -14.58 -6.89
C TRP A 230 11.89 -15.99 -7.41
N ALA A 231 12.65 -16.47 -8.38
CA ALA A 231 12.44 -17.78 -8.96
C ALA A 231 12.71 -18.89 -7.94
N GLY A 232 11.73 -19.76 -7.76
CA GLY A 232 11.82 -20.88 -6.81
C GLY A 232 11.48 -20.54 -5.36
N GLU A 233 11.01 -19.31 -5.11
CA GLU A 233 10.53 -18.92 -3.79
C GLU A 233 9.21 -19.61 -3.45
N LYS A 234 8.99 -19.83 -2.16
CA LYS A 234 7.68 -20.28 -1.67
C LYS A 234 6.69 -19.14 -1.78
N ASP A 235 5.49 -19.47 -2.17
CA ASP A 235 4.38 -18.53 -2.22
C ASP A 235 4.14 -17.85 -0.88
N THR A 236 3.83 -16.55 -0.94
CA THR A 236 3.49 -15.74 0.23
C THR A 236 2.01 -15.84 0.55
N GLN A 237 1.67 -15.99 1.82
CA GLN A 237 0.32 -15.97 2.35
C GLN A 237 0.16 -14.87 3.39
N ILE A 238 -0.93 -14.11 3.31
CA ILE A 238 -1.27 -13.06 4.30
C ILE A 238 -2.72 -13.24 4.70
N ALA A 239 -3.00 -13.17 5.99
CA ALA A 239 -4.35 -13.00 6.51
C ALA A 239 -4.39 -11.77 7.41
N SER A 240 -5.40 -10.93 7.22
CA SER A 240 -5.50 -9.63 7.91
C SER A 240 -6.90 -9.45 8.48
N LEU A 241 -6.98 -8.85 9.66
CA LEU A 241 -8.25 -8.48 10.28
C LEU A 241 -8.09 -7.08 10.89
N THR A 242 -9.06 -6.21 10.62
CA THR A 242 -9.15 -4.91 11.29
C THR A 242 -10.58 -4.63 11.74
N THR A 243 -10.69 -3.88 12.81
CA THR A 243 -11.94 -3.27 13.23
C THR A 243 -11.69 -1.83 13.64
N ASN A 244 -12.62 -0.94 13.30
CA ASN A 244 -12.69 0.37 13.92
C ASN A 244 -14.12 0.65 14.37
N PHE A 245 -14.25 1.38 15.48
CA PHE A 245 -15.54 1.65 16.08
C PHE A 245 -15.56 2.97 16.83
N LEU A 246 -16.72 3.64 16.78
CA LEU A 246 -16.99 4.83 17.57
C LEU A 246 -17.28 4.44 19.03
N VAL A 247 -16.37 4.82 19.92
CA VAL A 247 -16.59 4.71 21.37
C VAL A 247 -17.54 5.82 21.84
N THR A 248 -17.28 7.03 21.36
CA THR A 248 -18.16 8.20 21.48
C THR A 248 -18.28 8.86 20.10
N ASP A 249 -19.08 9.91 19.97
CA ASP A 249 -19.19 10.65 18.70
C ASP A 249 -17.89 11.40 18.32
N ASP A 250 -16.98 11.56 19.29
CA ASP A 250 -15.71 12.24 19.10
C ASP A 250 -14.50 11.28 19.10
N VAL A 251 -14.68 10.02 19.50
CA VAL A 251 -13.58 9.05 19.65
C VAL A 251 -13.85 7.80 18.83
N ARG A 252 -12.99 7.54 17.85
CA ARG A 252 -12.92 6.30 17.08
C ARG A 252 -11.64 5.56 17.40
N LEU A 253 -11.77 4.30 17.77
CA LEU A 253 -10.65 3.38 17.99
C LEU A 253 -10.47 2.45 16.80
N TYR A 254 -9.23 2.01 16.58
CA TYR A 254 -8.81 1.11 15.51
C TYR A 254 -7.95 0.01 16.13
N VAL A 255 -8.21 -1.22 15.74
CA VAL A 255 -7.40 -2.39 16.12
C VAL A 255 -7.20 -3.25 14.88
N MET A 256 -5.97 -3.64 14.62
CA MET A 256 -5.67 -4.50 13.48
C MET A 256 -4.63 -5.56 13.82
N GLY A 257 -4.69 -6.66 13.10
CA GLY A 257 -3.69 -7.71 13.12
C GLY A 257 -3.50 -8.30 11.73
N GLN A 258 -2.28 -8.67 11.42
CA GLN A 258 -1.91 -9.43 10.22
C GLN A 258 -1.01 -10.58 10.64
N VAL A 259 -1.19 -11.73 9.99
CA VAL A 259 -0.28 -12.87 10.06
C VAL A 259 0.15 -13.23 8.63
N PHE A 260 1.40 -13.61 8.46
CA PHE A 260 1.92 -13.90 7.14
C PHE A 260 2.95 -15.01 7.16
N LYS A 261 3.11 -15.66 6.01
CA LYS A 261 4.15 -16.66 5.74
C LYS A 261 4.88 -16.34 4.45
N ASN A 262 6.17 -16.57 4.47
CA ASN A 262 7.09 -16.35 3.34
C ASN A 262 6.94 -14.94 2.73
N TYR A 263 6.72 -13.91 3.56
CA TYR A 263 6.62 -12.54 3.07
C TYR A 263 8.00 -12.05 2.63
N TYR A 264 8.10 -11.52 1.44
CA TYR A 264 9.36 -11.29 0.71
C TYR A 264 10.13 -10.04 1.12
N THR A 265 9.57 -9.17 1.96
CA THR A 265 10.21 -7.92 2.36
C THR A 265 9.78 -7.50 3.77
N VAL A 266 10.51 -6.58 4.35
CA VAL A 266 10.12 -5.89 5.59
C VAL A 266 9.52 -4.54 5.21
N PRO A 267 8.30 -4.20 5.65
CA PRO A 267 7.71 -2.89 5.41
C PRO A 267 8.57 -1.77 5.99
N GLY A 268 8.52 -0.59 5.37
CA GLY A 268 9.17 0.58 5.92
C GLY A 268 10.58 0.86 5.43
N THR A 269 10.92 0.35 4.26
CA THR A 269 12.13 0.78 3.56
C THR A 269 11.98 2.23 3.03
N PRO A 270 13.04 3.05 2.94
CA PRO A 270 14.43 2.70 2.65
C PRO A 270 15.31 2.50 3.88
N VAL A 271 14.87 2.85 5.06
CA VAL A 271 15.71 2.77 6.28
C VAL A 271 15.95 1.34 6.69
N TYR A 272 14.98 0.46 6.39
CA TYR A 272 15.05 -0.96 6.70
C TYR A 272 14.91 -1.81 5.43
N SER A 273 15.54 -1.37 4.34
CA SER A 273 15.62 -2.23 3.14
C SER A 273 16.40 -3.49 3.48
N PRO A 274 15.92 -4.67 3.12
CA PRO A 274 16.71 -5.90 3.25
C PRO A 274 18.08 -5.82 2.59
N LYS A 275 18.22 -5.06 1.49
CA LYS A 275 19.54 -4.75 0.91
C LYS A 275 20.42 -3.88 1.80
N GLY A 276 19.82 -3.02 2.63
CA GLY A 276 20.55 -2.20 3.59
C GLY A 276 20.76 -2.89 4.93
N LEU A 277 19.77 -3.64 5.39
CA LEU A 277 19.74 -4.29 6.70
C LEU A 277 20.31 -5.70 6.69
N ILE A 278 19.87 -6.47 5.72
CA ILE A 278 20.32 -7.83 5.47
C ILE A 278 21.20 -7.76 4.21
N GLY A 279 22.09 -6.78 4.17
CA GLY A 279 22.99 -6.66 3.03
C GLY A 279 23.63 -8.02 2.72
N ALA A 280 23.92 -8.31 1.48
CA ALA A 280 24.48 -9.58 1.01
C ALA A 280 25.67 -10.06 1.86
N ALA A 281 26.34 -9.15 2.58
CA ALA A 281 27.40 -9.45 3.52
C ALA A 281 26.93 -10.14 4.81
N ASN A 282 25.66 -10.03 5.17
CA ASN A 282 25.11 -10.54 6.44
C ASN A 282 24.32 -11.85 6.28
N LEU A 283 23.93 -12.20 5.05
CA LEU A 283 23.30 -13.48 4.75
C LEU A 283 24.33 -14.53 4.34
N ALA A 284 23.96 -15.80 4.43
CA ALA A 284 24.80 -16.88 3.90
C ALA A 284 24.99 -16.71 2.38
N ALA A 285 26.08 -17.26 1.85
CA ALA A 285 26.51 -17.02 0.47
C ALA A 285 25.50 -17.43 -0.62
N ASP A 286 24.58 -18.32 -0.29
CA ASP A 286 23.48 -18.74 -1.17
C ASP A 286 22.35 -17.70 -1.28
N ASN A 287 22.38 -16.67 -0.44
CA ASN A 287 21.41 -15.58 -0.40
C ASN A 287 22.05 -14.23 -0.77
N GLN A 288 22.95 -14.20 -1.74
CA GLN A 288 23.72 -13.00 -2.11
C GLN A 288 22.86 -11.82 -2.56
N ASP A 289 21.63 -12.05 -3.01
CA ASP A 289 20.69 -11.00 -3.44
C ASP A 289 19.83 -10.44 -2.31
N GLY A 290 20.10 -10.86 -1.08
CA GLY A 290 19.56 -10.25 0.14
C GLY A 290 18.25 -10.83 0.64
N ILE A 291 17.39 -11.42 -0.17
CA ILE A 291 16.13 -12.06 0.24
C ILE A 291 15.74 -13.19 -0.71
N SER A 292 16.62 -13.64 -1.56
CA SER A 292 16.29 -14.74 -2.43
C SER A 292 16.20 -16.05 -1.64
N GLY A 293 15.16 -16.80 -1.87
CA GLY A 293 14.98 -18.15 -1.40
C GLY A 293 14.13 -18.31 -0.16
N ARG A 294 13.92 -17.28 0.65
CA ARG A 294 13.28 -17.47 1.95
C ARG A 294 12.72 -16.17 2.51
N GLY A 295 11.43 -16.10 2.61
CA GLY A 295 10.74 -14.96 3.16
C GLY A 295 10.79 -14.91 4.69
N PHE A 296 9.95 -14.05 5.22
CA PHE A 296 9.69 -13.90 6.65
C PHE A 296 8.33 -14.52 6.98
N ASP A 297 8.26 -15.26 8.07
CA ASP A 297 7.02 -15.57 8.75
C ASP A 297 6.85 -14.59 9.90
N GLY A 298 5.60 -14.24 10.24
CA GLY A 298 5.42 -13.34 11.37
C GLY A 298 4.03 -12.76 11.49
N TYR A 299 3.95 -11.69 12.27
CA TYR A 299 2.71 -10.97 12.48
C TYR A 299 2.96 -9.48 12.74
N VAL A 300 1.90 -8.71 12.53
CA VAL A 300 1.84 -7.28 12.80
C VAL A 300 0.61 -7.01 13.65
N LEU A 301 0.75 -6.19 14.67
CA LEU A 301 -0.34 -5.69 15.51
C LEU A 301 -0.34 -4.17 15.50
N GLY A 302 -1.52 -3.57 15.43
CA GLY A 302 -1.67 -2.11 15.46
C GLY A 302 -2.88 -1.70 16.27
N VAL A 303 -2.74 -0.63 17.05
CA VAL A 303 -3.83 0.06 17.73
C VAL A 303 -3.72 1.54 17.47
N SER A 304 -4.84 2.19 17.20
CA SER A 304 -4.85 3.63 16.92
C SER A 304 -6.13 4.27 17.42
N ALA A 305 -6.11 5.58 17.56
CA ALA A 305 -7.26 6.39 17.90
C ALA A 305 -7.33 7.65 17.04
N LYS A 306 -8.54 8.06 16.70
CA LYS A 306 -8.85 9.38 16.15
C LYS A 306 -9.81 10.07 17.11
N ILE A 307 -9.43 11.23 17.59
CA ILE A 307 -10.13 12.00 18.62
C ILE A 307 -10.38 13.40 18.10
N LYS A 308 -11.64 13.82 18.02
CA LYS A 308 -11.96 15.22 17.75
C LYS A 308 -11.60 16.05 18.98
N ALA A 309 -10.71 17.00 18.80
CA ALA A 309 -10.24 17.87 19.88
C ALA A 309 -9.79 19.22 19.34
N TRP A 310 -10.04 20.30 20.08
CA TRP A 310 -9.54 21.66 19.80
C TRP A 310 -9.82 22.17 18.37
N GLY A 311 -10.94 21.75 17.79
CA GLY A 311 -11.34 22.16 16.44
C GLY A 311 -10.71 21.37 15.30
N GLY A 312 -9.92 20.33 15.60
CA GLY A 312 -9.27 19.44 14.66
C GLY A 312 -9.34 17.98 15.11
N ASP A 313 -8.47 17.17 14.53
CA ASP A 313 -8.37 15.73 14.77
C ASP A 313 -7.01 15.38 15.40
N LEU A 314 -7.01 14.84 16.62
CA LEU A 314 -5.84 14.22 17.25
C LEU A 314 -5.80 12.74 16.86
N LEU A 315 -4.67 12.31 16.30
CA LEU A 315 -4.41 10.94 15.89
C LEU A 315 -3.34 10.32 16.79
N LEU A 316 -3.58 9.10 17.25
CA LEU A 316 -2.62 8.32 18.04
C LEU A 316 -2.47 6.95 17.39
N THR A 317 -1.25 6.40 17.36
CA THR A 317 -1.00 5.05 16.88
C THR A 317 0.15 4.38 17.62
N ALA A 318 0.04 3.07 17.76
CA ALA A 318 1.15 2.21 18.16
C ALA A 318 1.07 0.92 17.34
N ALA A 319 2.21 0.43 16.91
CA ALA A 319 2.32 -0.84 16.19
C ALA A 319 3.49 -1.67 16.70
N TYR A 320 3.36 -2.97 16.54
CA TYR A 320 4.38 -3.95 16.84
C TYR A 320 4.46 -4.97 15.72
N ASP A 321 5.69 -5.20 15.24
CA ASP A 321 6.00 -6.16 14.20
C ASP A 321 6.94 -7.24 14.76
N ASP A 322 6.68 -8.49 14.42
CA ASP A 322 7.54 -9.63 14.68
C ASP A 322 7.71 -10.45 13.41
N PHE A 323 8.92 -10.45 12.86
CA PHE A 323 9.30 -11.12 11.63
C PHE A 323 10.40 -12.13 11.91
N ASP A 324 10.20 -13.37 11.53
CA ASP A 324 11.19 -14.43 11.65
C ASP A 324 11.68 -14.85 10.26
N TYR A 325 12.91 -14.51 9.94
CA TYR A 325 13.54 -14.82 8.66
C TYR A 325 13.79 -16.30 8.51
N LYS A 326 13.32 -16.91 7.44
CA LYS A 326 13.41 -18.36 7.18
C LYS A 326 14.61 -18.76 6.32
N GLY A 327 15.39 -17.78 5.89
CA GLY A 327 16.64 -18.04 5.16
C GLY A 327 17.81 -18.40 6.06
N ASN A 328 18.93 -18.72 5.43
CA ASN A 328 20.19 -18.99 6.14
C ASN A 328 20.83 -17.65 6.54
N VAL A 329 21.35 -17.61 7.74
CA VAL A 329 22.14 -16.49 8.28
C VAL A 329 23.52 -16.97 8.68
N LYS A 330 24.48 -16.07 8.81
CA LYS A 330 25.82 -16.41 9.32
C LYS A 330 25.73 -16.89 10.76
N ALA A 331 26.62 -17.76 11.14
CA ALA A 331 26.69 -18.28 12.52
C ALA A 331 26.75 -17.13 13.53
N GLY A 332 25.85 -17.16 14.51
CA GLY A 332 25.74 -16.15 15.56
C GLY A 332 24.88 -14.94 15.20
N GLN A 333 24.26 -14.89 14.01
CA GLN A 333 23.27 -13.86 13.67
C GLN A 333 21.87 -14.30 14.09
N GLU A 334 21.07 -13.34 14.51
CA GLU A 334 19.65 -13.54 14.82
C GLU A 334 18.82 -13.55 13.53
N THR A 335 17.76 -14.36 13.52
CA THR A 335 16.80 -14.44 12.41
C THR A 335 15.54 -13.63 12.68
N ASN A 336 15.30 -13.28 13.94
CA ASN A 336 14.10 -12.58 14.37
C ASN A 336 14.29 -11.07 14.30
N LEU A 337 13.28 -10.38 13.76
CA LEU A 337 13.18 -8.93 13.69
C LEU A 337 11.98 -8.49 14.51
N LYS A 338 12.20 -7.60 15.47
CA LYS A 338 11.12 -6.96 16.21
C LYS A 338 11.17 -5.46 16.02
N ARG A 339 10.02 -4.85 15.84
CA ARG A 339 9.92 -3.40 15.71
C ARG A 339 8.74 -2.88 16.49
N TYR A 340 8.97 -1.77 17.17
CA TYR A 340 7.98 -1.01 17.92
C TYR A 340 7.87 0.37 17.28
N MET A 341 6.66 0.85 17.10
CA MET A 341 6.41 2.18 16.56
C MET A 341 5.30 2.84 17.38
N CYS A 342 5.50 4.13 17.70
CA CYS A 342 4.48 5.00 18.27
C CYS A 342 4.44 6.31 17.50
N GLY A 343 3.25 6.85 17.31
CA GLY A 343 3.06 8.11 16.61
C GLY A 343 1.89 8.92 17.16
N VAL A 344 2.04 10.23 17.10
CA VAL A 344 1.00 11.21 17.36
C VAL A 344 0.95 12.21 16.22
N ALA A 345 -0.25 12.59 15.80
CA ALA A 345 -0.45 13.65 14.81
C ALA A 345 -1.65 14.50 15.20
N TYR A 346 -1.63 15.75 14.78
CA TYR A 346 -2.76 16.65 14.91
C TYR A 346 -3.00 17.33 13.58
N GLU A 347 -4.24 17.26 13.10
CA GLU A 347 -4.68 17.86 11.85
C GLU A 347 -5.74 18.93 12.14
N TYR A 348 -5.48 20.15 11.69
CA TYR A 348 -6.37 21.30 11.89
C TYR A 348 -6.93 21.80 10.55
N PRO A 349 -8.26 21.75 10.33
CA PRO A 349 -8.87 22.26 9.12
C PRO A 349 -8.91 23.79 9.13
N VAL A 350 -8.13 24.42 8.25
CA VAL A 350 -8.18 25.88 8.01
C VAL A 350 -9.38 26.21 7.10
N SER A 351 -9.68 25.31 6.20
CA SER A 351 -10.85 25.39 5.32
C SER A 351 -11.34 23.97 4.98
N LYS A 352 -12.39 23.85 4.17
CA LYS A 352 -12.86 22.55 3.65
C LYS A 352 -11.80 21.85 2.79
N HIS A 353 -10.86 22.59 2.22
CA HIS A 353 -9.87 22.08 1.27
C HIS A 353 -8.43 22.19 1.79
N THR A 354 -8.18 22.89 2.89
CA THR A 354 -6.83 23.12 3.39
C THR A 354 -6.73 22.74 4.84
N HIS A 355 -5.79 21.86 5.15
CA HIS A 355 -5.49 21.43 6.50
C HIS A 355 -4.04 21.72 6.84
N LEU A 356 -3.78 22.23 8.03
CA LEU A 356 -2.44 22.27 8.63
C LEU A 356 -2.26 21.06 9.52
N TYR A 357 -1.05 20.56 9.61
CA TYR A 357 -0.78 19.42 10.46
C TYR A 357 0.59 19.49 11.14
N ALA A 358 0.69 18.77 12.25
CA ALA A 358 1.96 18.46 12.91
C ALA A 358 1.92 17.01 13.37
N SER A 359 3.08 16.34 13.37
CA SER A 359 3.20 14.98 13.88
C SER A 359 4.58 14.69 14.46
N ALA A 360 4.63 13.71 15.34
CA ALA A 360 5.86 13.13 15.84
C ALA A 360 5.71 11.62 15.94
N ASN A 361 6.79 10.90 15.66
CA ASN A 361 6.82 9.46 15.82
C ASN A 361 8.21 8.96 16.20
N VAL A 362 8.23 7.78 16.80
CA VAL A 362 9.43 7.03 17.14
C VAL A 362 9.28 5.60 16.65
N THR A 363 10.37 5.05 16.13
CA THR A 363 10.48 3.66 15.73
C THR A 363 11.74 3.07 16.34
N HIS A 364 11.62 1.87 16.90
CA HIS A 364 12.73 1.14 17.49
C HIS A 364 12.71 -0.31 16.98
N GLY A 365 13.84 -0.78 16.46
CA GLY A 365 14.03 -2.13 15.94
C GLY A 365 14.99 -2.94 16.80
N LYS A 366 14.80 -4.26 16.85
CA LYS A 366 15.64 -5.24 17.55
C LYS A 366 15.84 -6.52 16.73
N GLY A 367 16.78 -7.34 17.15
CA GLY A 367 17.06 -8.63 16.55
C GLY A 367 17.91 -8.51 15.29
N LEU A 368 17.41 -8.96 14.13
CA LEU A 368 18.09 -8.73 12.86
C LEU A 368 18.38 -7.25 12.60
N PHE A 369 17.66 -6.36 13.27
CA PHE A 369 17.92 -4.93 13.28
C PHE A 369 19.01 -4.52 14.28
N ASP A 370 19.47 -5.41 15.14
CA ASP A 370 20.48 -5.15 16.16
C ASP A 370 21.86 -4.97 15.53
N SER A 371 22.70 -4.20 16.22
CA SER A 371 24.06 -3.81 15.90
C SER A 371 25.03 -4.95 15.56
N LYS A 372 24.83 -6.12 16.10
CA LYS A 372 25.67 -7.29 15.83
C LYS A 372 25.56 -7.78 14.38
N ASN A 373 24.46 -7.50 13.74
CA ASN A 373 24.18 -7.85 12.35
C ASN A 373 24.64 -6.75 11.39
N PHE A 374 24.87 -5.56 11.89
CA PHE A 374 25.38 -4.38 11.20
C PHE A 374 26.71 -4.01 11.83
N SER A 375 27.81 -4.21 11.20
CA SER A 375 29.18 -3.96 11.63
C SER A 375 29.32 -2.85 12.71
N GLY A 376 28.97 -3.18 13.95
CA GLY A 376 29.34 -2.40 15.13
C GLY A 376 28.38 -1.30 15.58
N SER A 377 27.09 -1.42 15.35
CA SER A 377 26.12 -0.40 15.68
C SER A 377 25.11 -0.82 16.77
N ASP A 378 24.45 0.18 17.33
CA ASP A 378 23.34 0.04 18.27
C ASP A 378 22.01 -0.26 17.53
N ASP A 379 20.98 -0.64 18.29
CA ASP A 379 19.62 -0.88 17.78
C ASP A 379 19.16 0.25 16.85
N PRO A 380 18.61 -0.05 15.66
CA PRO A 380 18.18 0.98 14.73
C PRO A 380 16.93 1.68 15.25
N ASN A 381 17.07 2.98 15.48
CA ASN A 381 16.02 3.87 15.93
C ASN A 381 15.79 5.00 14.93
N SER A 382 14.56 5.47 14.83
CA SER A 382 14.20 6.67 14.08
C SER A 382 13.23 7.52 14.89
N GLU A 383 13.53 8.79 14.97
CA GLU A 383 12.71 9.83 15.61
C GLU A 383 12.37 10.87 14.56
N GLN A 384 11.09 11.21 14.39
CA GLN A 384 10.65 12.18 13.40
C GLN A 384 9.73 13.21 14.03
N VAL A 385 9.91 14.47 13.63
CA VAL A 385 8.96 15.56 13.86
C VAL A 385 8.65 16.20 12.52
N MET A 386 7.38 16.39 12.23
CA MET A 386 6.90 16.87 10.94
C MET A 386 5.81 17.91 11.14
N PHE A 387 5.75 18.87 10.22
CA PHE A 387 4.66 19.84 10.13
C PHE A 387 4.50 20.27 8.68
N GLY A 388 3.28 20.57 8.28
CA GLY A 388 3.01 20.92 6.89
C GLY A 388 1.55 21.25 6.64
N LEU A 389 1.21 21.21 5.38
CA LEU A 389 -0.15 21.46 4.91
C LEU A 389 -0.56 20.44 3.84
N THR A 390 -1.84 20.13 3.83
CA THR A 390 -2.51 19.41 2.75
C THR A 390 -3.56 20.32 2.12
N HIS A 391 -3.60 20.39 0.79
CA HIS A 391 -4.63 21.09 0.04
C HIS A 391 -5.25 20.20 -1.02
N PHE A 392 -6.57 20.17 -1.07
CA PHE A 392 -7.39 19.44 -2.04
C PHE A 392 -7.98 20.43 -3.06
N PHE A 393 -7.98 20.09 -4.35
CA PHE A 393 -8.57 20.90 -5.41
C PHE A 393 -9.30 20.05 -6.45
#